data_1a7ba8f625a5ab743f7ccfec322867db
#
_entry.id   1a7ba8f625a5ab743f7ccfec322867db
#
_cell.length_a   1.000
_cell.length_b   1.000
_cell.length_c   1.000
_cell.angle_alpha   90.00
_cell.angle_beta   90.00
_cell.angle_gamma   90.00
#
_symmetry.space_group_name_H-M   'P 1'
#
loop_
_entity.id
_entity.type
_entity.pdbx_description
1 polymer ?
#
loop_
_entity_poly.entity_id
_entity_poly.type
_entity_poly.pdbx_seq_one_letter_code
_entity_poly.pdbx_strand_id
1 'polypeptide(L)'
;MAILTILHTNDIHGRLDQMPRLATLIARERSLARDEGRHVLLLDAGDSSERSIWESSITKGRANFIMLEAMGYDASTVGNGETFQWGLGALAKLVESVHFPVLAANLFAMDSDQPPVPGLKSPAIFEIEKLKIAVLGITVDDNSAYKRFGYRCEYAAPVLRDLIPRLRAEGAQAIILLSHLGFG
;
A
#
# COMPACT_ATOMS: atom_id res chain seq x y z
N MET A 1 -24.06 -4.56 14.34
CA MET A 1 -22.77 -5.24 14.08
C MET A 1 -22.25 -4.66 12.78
N ALA A 2 -21.07 -4.00 12.78
CA ALA A 2 -20.47 -3.47 11.57
C ALA A 2 -20.10 -4.61 10.61
N ILE A 3 -20.47 -4.48 9.34
CA ILE A 3 -20.04 -5.40 8.29
C ILE A 3 -19.09 -4.64 7.39
N LEU A 4 -17.88 -5.18 7.21
CA LEU A 4 -16.83 -4.58 6.39
C LEU A 4 -16.63 -5.41 5.12
N THR A 5 -16.67 -4.75 3.98
CA THR A 5 -16.23 -5.29 2.70
C THR A 5 -14.83 -4.77 2.41
N ILE A 6 -13.91 -5.66 2.13
CA ILE A 6 -12.56 -5.31 1.66
C ILE A 6 -12.51 -5.55 0.15
N LEU A 7 -12.28 -4.49 -0.60
CA LEU A 7 -11.92 -4.56 -2.01
C LEU A 7 -10.40 -4.37 -2.11
N HIS A 8 -9.73 -5.19 -2.91
CA HIS A 8 -8.30 -5.02 -3.06
C HIS A 8 -7.83 -5.26 -4.49
N THR A 9 -6.72 -4.61 -4.82
CA THR A 9 -5.94 -4.84 -6.03
C THR A 9 -4.48 -5.10 -5.68
N ASN A 10 -3.74 -5.63 -6.62
CA ASN A 10 -2.29 -5.78 -6.62
C ASN A 10 -1.79 -5.93 -8.05
N ASP A 11 -0.52 -5.66 -8.28
CA ASP A 11 0.16 -5.90 -9.56
C ASP A 11 -0.56 -5.26 -10.77
N ILE A 12 -0.98 -4.01 -10.63
CA ILE A 12 -1.60 -3.25 -11.72
C ILE A 12 -0.60 -2.98 -12.84
N HIS A 13 0.70 -2.87 -12.50
CA HIS A 13 1.81 -2.77 -13.44
C HIS A 13 1.60 -1.70 -14.53
N GLY A 14 1.22 -0.51 -14.12
CA GLY A 14 1.12 0.64 -15.02
C GLY A 14 -0.03 0.60 -16.02
N ARG A 15 -0.97 -0.34 -15.91
CA ARG A 15 -2.08 -0.54 -16.84
C ARG A 15 -3.17 0.52 -16.74
N LEU A 16 -2.81 1.77 -17.05
CA LEU A 16 -3.73 2.90 -16.99
C LEU A 16 -4.91 2.75 -17.96
N ASP A 17 -4.74 2.01 -19.06
CA ASP A 17 -5.80 1.68 -20.01
C ASP A 17 -6.93 0.84 -19.41
N GLN A 18 -6.65 0.06 -18.36
CA GLN A 18 -7.63 -0.77 -17.66
C GLN A 18 -8.32 -0.04 -16.49
N MET A 19 -7.76 1.09 -16.04
CA MET A 19 -8.28 1.84 -14.88
C MET A 19 -9.77 2.26 -15.01
N PRO A 20 -10.29 2.67 -16.20
CA PRO A 20 -11.73 2.99 -16.31
C PRO A 20 -12.64 1.80 -16.04
N ARG A 21 -12.24 0.58 -16.44
CA ARG A 21 -12.99 -0.64 -16.15
C ARG A 21 -12.94 -0.97 -14.67
N LEU A 22 -11.74 -0.89 -14.08
CA LEU A 22 -11.53 -1.11 -12.65
C LEU A 22 -12.36 -0.11 -11.82
N ALA A 23 -12.33 1.18 -12.17
CA ALA A 23 -13.12 2.21 -11.51
C ALA A 23 -14.62 1.92 -11.56
N THR A 24 -15.13 1.44 -12.70
CA THR A 24 -16.54 1.04 -12.86
C THR A 24 -16.90 -0.13 -11.94
N LEU A 25 -16.04 -1.15 -11.85
CA LEU A 25 -16.27 -2.29 -10.96
C LEU A 25 -16.24 -1.86 -9.49
N ILE A 26 -15.27 -1.06 -9.09
CA ILE A 26 -15.17 -0.52 -7.73
C ILE A 26 -16.41 0.28 -7.37
N ALA A 27 -16.85 1.18 -8.27
CA ALA A 27 -18.05 1.98 -8.05
C ALA A 27 -19.30 1.13 -7.85
N ARG A 28 -19.44 0.07 -8.66
CA ARG A 28 -20.54 -0.90 -8.54
C ARG A 28 -20.53 -1.61 -7.19
N GLU A 29 -19.38 -2.18 -6.79
CA GLU A 29 -19.26 -2.93 -5.54
C GLU A 29 -19.46 -2.02 -4.31
N ARG A 30 -18.98 -0.75 -4.39
CA ARG A 30 -19.26 0.26 -3.36
C ARG A 30 -20.75 0.61 -3.25
N SER A 31 -21.44 0.71 -4.39
CA SER A 31 -22.90 0.94 -4.37
C SER A 31 -23.64 -0.21 -3.71
N LEU A 32 -23.35 -1.43 -4.13
CA LEU A 32 -23.95 -2.64 -3.53
C LEU A 32 -23.69 -2.73 -2.02
N ALA A 33 -22.45 -2.46 -1.61
CA ALA A 33 -22.11 -2.45 -0.19
C ALA A 33 -22.89 -1.40 0.60
N ARG A 34 -23.04 -0.19 0.03
CA ARG A 34 -23.82 0.89 0.64
C ARG A 34 -25.29 0.52 0.78
N ASP A 35 -25.88 -0.04 -0.28
CA ASP A 35 -27.28 -0.43 -0.31
C ASP A 35 -27.60 -1.53 0.73
N GLU A 36 -26.58 -2.35 1.06
CA GLU A 36 -26.65 -3.39 2.09
C GLU A 36 -26.17 -2.91 3.48
N GLY A 37 -25.90 -1.63 3.65
CA GLY A 37 -25.42 -1.06 4.92
C GLY A 37 -24.04 -1.53 5.36
N ARG A 38 -23.17 -1.91 4.40
CA ARG A 38 -21.80 -2.34 4.65
C ARG A 38 -20.81 -1.18 4.46
N HIS A 39 -19.77 -1.16 5.28
CA HIS A 39 -18.61 -0.29 5.07
C HIS A 39 -17.67 -0.91 4.04
N VAL A 40 -16.89 -0.08 3.34
CA VAL A 40 -15.91 -0.53 2.35
C VAL A 40 -14.55 0.05 2.68
N LEU A 41 -13.51 -0.79 2.65
CA LEU A 41 -12.12 -0.38 2.51
C LEU A 41 -11.62 -0.87 1.14
N LEU A 42 -11.05 0.04 0.37
CA LEU A 42 -10.42 -0.24 -0.92
C LEU A 42 -8.91 -0.09 -0.78
N LEU A 43 -8.20 -1.18 -0.96
CA LEU A 43 -6.78 -1.32 -0.64
C LEU A 43 -5.98 -1.81 -1.85
N ASP A 44 -4.71 -1.41 -1.94
CA ASP A 44 -3.80 -1.90 -2.97
C ASP A 44 -2.56 -2.56 -2.35
N ALA A 45 -2.20 -3.73 -2.86
CA ALA A 45 -1.10 -4.53 -2.30
C ALA A 45 0.22 -4.41 -3.09
N GLY A 46 0.41 -3.30 -3.81
CA GLY A 46 1.68 -2.93 -4.42
C GLY A 46 1.83 -3.28 -5.90
N ASP A 47 2.95 -2.85 -6.46
CA ASP A 47 3.28 -2.93 -7.89
C ASP A 47 2.19 -2.33 -8.79
N SER A 48 1.69 -1.17 -8.38
CA SER A 48 0.76 -0.39 -9.21
C SER A 48 1.47 0.25 -10.40
N SER A 49 2.77 0.51 -10.32
CA SER A 49 3.57 1.14 -11.36
C SER A 49 4.46 0.16 -12.12
N GLU A 50 4.84 0.54 -13.36
CA GLU A 50 5.71 -0.29 -14.20
C GLU A 50 6.55 0.58 -15.17
N ARG A 51 7.87 0.35 -15.13
CA ARG A 51 8.84 1.13 -15.92
C ARG A 51 8.68 0.92 -17.44
N SER A 52 8.22 -0.23 -17.87
CA SER A 52 8.01 -0.53 -19.30
C SER A 52 6.80 0.19 -19.90
N ILE A 53 5.91 0.72 -19.06
CA ILE A 53 4.73 1.47 -19.49
C ILE A 53 5.06 2.96 -19.51
N TRP A 54 4.83 3.60 -20.67
CA TRP A 54 5.22 4.96 -20.95
C TRP A 54 4.76 5.97 -19.89
N GLU A 55 3.46 6.02 -19.60
CA GLU A 55 2.86 6.96 -18.66
C GLU A 55 3.37 6.76 -17.22
N SER A 56 3.55 5.52 -16.84
CA SER A 56 4.13 5.15 -15.55
C SER A 56 5.61 5.57 -15.51
N SER A 57 6.36 5.32 -16.59
CA SER A 57 7.79 5.60 -16.68
C SER A 57 8.11 7.10 -16.61
N ILE A 58 7.45 7.94 -17.41
CA ILE A 58 7.71 9.39 -17.43
C ILE A 58 7.31 10.08 -16.13
N THR A 59 6.31 9.55 -15.43
CA THR A 59 5.85 10.06 -14.15
C THR A 59 6.51 9.38 -12.95
N LYS A 60 7.35 8.36 -13.18
CA LYS A 60 7.99 7.53 -12.17
C LYS A 60 6.96 6.96 -11.18
N GLY A 61 5.89 6.38 -11.72
CA GLY A 61 4.81 5.76 -10.97
C GLY A 61 3.75 6.71 -10.41
N ARG A 62 3.99 8.02 -10.37
CA ARG A 62 3.05 8.99 -9.76
C ARG A 62 1.68 8.98 -10.42
N ALA A 63 1.60 8.86 -11.76
CA ALA A 63 0.32 8.81 -12.45
C ALA A 63 -0.56 7.66 -11.95
N ASN A 64 0.04 6.49 -11.69
CA ASN A 64 -0.67 5.33 -11.15
C ASN A 64 -1.26 5.62 -9.77
N PHE A 65 -0.47 6.20 -8.86
CA PHE A 65 -0.94 6.53 -7.51
C PHE A 65 -2.00 7.64 -7.52
N ILE A 66 -1.85 8.66 -8.36
CA ILE A 66 -2.90 9.70 -8.56
C ILE A 66 -4.20 9.07 -9.09
N MET A 67 -4.12 8.05 -9.95
CA MET A 67 -5.30 7.33 -10.41
C MET A 67 -5.93 6.50 -9.28
N LEU A 68 -5.13 5.84 -8.43
CA LEU A 68 -5.65 5.19 -7.21
C LEU A 68 -6.35 6.21 -6.30
N GLU A 69 -5.74 7.37 -6.08
CA GLU A 69 -6.37 8.49 -5.32
C GLU A 69 -7.72 8.88 -5.90
N ALA A 70 -7.78 9.10 -7.22
CA ALA A 70 -9.01 9.49 -7.92
C ALA A 70 -10.10 8.40 -7.84
N MET A 71 -9.74 7.13 -7.76
CA MET A 71 -10.66 6.01 -7.55
C MET A 71 -11.03 5.81 -6.08
N GLY A 72 -10.43 6.59 -5.16
CA GLY A 72 -10.74 6.59 -3.75
C GLY A 72 -10.16 5.40 -2.99
N TYR A 73 -8.94 4.99 -3.31
CA TYR A 73 -8.23 4.02 -2.47
C TYR A 73 -7.98 4.57 -1.08
N ASP A 74 -8.13 3.71 -0.08
CA ASP A 74 -7.98 4.07 1.33
C ASP A 74 -6.54 3.86 1.82
N ALA A 75 -5.78 2.92 1.23
CA ALA A 75 -4.35 2.71 1.46
C ALA A 75 -3.73 1.89 0.32
N SER A 76 -2.41 2.03 0.13
CA SER A 76 -1.60 1.17 -0.74
C SER A 76 -0.31 0.78 -0.04
N THR A 77 0.19 -0.43 -0.26
CA THR A 77 1.59 -0.73 0.05
C THR A 77 2.47 -0.46 -1.16
N VAL A 78 3.77 -0.28 -0.94
CA VAL A 78 4.73 -0.27 -2.04
C VAL A 78 5.15 -1.68 -2.39
N GLY A 79 5.25 -1.97 -3.69
CA GLY A 79 5.89 -3.17 -4.20
C GLY A 79 7.36 -2.92 -4.57
N ASN A 80 7.97 -3.89 -5.23
CA ASN A 80 9.31 -3.72 -5.78
C ASN A 80 9.31 -2.78 -6.99
N GLY A 81 8.22 -2.65 -7.71
CA GLY A 81 8.05 -1.69 -8.81
C GLY A 81 8.28 -0.25 -8.36
N GLU A 82 7.66 0.18 -7.26
CA GLU A 82 7.82 1.53 -6.73
C GLU A 82 9.21 1.79 -6.13
N THR A 83 9.85 0.77 -5.59
CA THR A 83 11.09 0.91 -4.82
C THR A 83 12.35 0.68 -5.66
N PHE A 84 12.37 -0.29 -6.59
CA PHE A 84 13.56 -0.64 -7.37
C PHE A 84 13.72 0.16 -8.66
N GLN A 85 12.61 0.64 -9.23
CA GLN A 85 12.68 1.16 -10.60
C GLN A 85 13.25 2.58 -10.71
N TRP A 86 13.04 3.44 -9.69
CA TRP A 86 13.38 4.87 -9.77
C TRP A 86 14.11 5.45 -8.56
N GLY A 87 14.32 4.65 -7.49
CA GLY A 87 15.06 5.04 -6.29
C GLY A 87 14.32 6.02 -5.35
N LEU A 88 14.99 6.36 -4.23
CA LEU A 88 14.44 7.11 -3.09
C LEU A 88 13.76 8.44 -3.46
N GLY A 89 14.38 9.24 -4.32
CA GLY A 89 13.82 10.54 -4.68
C GLY A 89 12.51 10.45 -5.48
N ALA A 90 12.31 9.37 -6.22
CA ALA A 90 11.06 9.12 -6.93
C ALA A 90 9.99 8.59 -5.97
N LEU A 91 10.36 7.68 -5.07
CA LEU A 91 9.45 7.18 -4.04
C LEU A 91 8.95 8.32 -3.13
N ALA A 92 9.83 9.25 -2.71
CA ALA A 92 9.42 10.41 -1.93
C ALA A 92 8.34 11.23 -2.64
N LYS A 93 8.56 11.55 -3.92
CA LYS A 93 7.60 12.31 -4.74
C LYS A 93 6.30 11.54 -5.02
N LEU A 94 6.37 10.22 -5.08
CA LEU A 94 5.19 9.38 -5.24
C LEU A 94 4.35 9.42 -3.97
N VAL A 95 4.95 9.21 -2.80
CA VAL A 95 4.28 9.30 -1.49
C VAL A 95 3.67 10.68 -1.27
N GLU A 96 4.39 11.76 -1.63
CA GLU A 96 3.93 13.14 -1.53
C GLU A 96 2.74 13.45 -2.46
N SER A 97 2.55 12.69 -3.54
CA SER A 97 1.53 12.96 -4.57
C SER A 97 0.13 12.48 -4.22
N VAL A 98 -0.06 11.78 -3.10
CA VAL A 98 -1.35 11.22 -2.66
C VAL A 98 -1.62 11.50 -1.18
N HIS A 99 -2.89 11.48 -0.78
CA HIS A 99 -3.31 11.72 0.59
C HIS A 99 -3.57 10.44 1.37
N PHE A 100 -3.92 9.35 0.68
CA PHE A 100 -4.06 8.07 1.35
C PHE A 100 -2.70 7.55 1.85
N PRO A 101 -2.65 6.80 2.96
CA PRO A 101 -1.42 6.25 3.48
C PRO A 101 -0.75 5.25 2.51
N VAL A 102 0.51 5.53 2.17
CA VAL A 102 1.40 4.60 1.47
C VAL A 102 2.22 3.86 2.53
N LEU A 103 2.22 2.53 2.46
CA LEU A 103 2.67 1.67 3.57
C LEU A 103 3.89 0.84 3.20
N ALA A 104 4.82 0.70 4.16
CA ALA A 104 5.87 -0.32 4.15
C ALA A 104 6.42 -0.52 5.56
N ALA A 105 6.00 -1.58 6.24
CA ALA A 105 6.42 -1.85 7.62
C ALA A 105 7.83 -2.41 7.75
N ASN A 106 8.36 -3.00 6.68
CA ASN A 106 9.67 -3.65 6.65
C ASN A 106 10.75 -2.86 5.90
N LEU A 107 10.47 -1.61 5.50
CA LEU A 107 11.40 -0.79 4.71
C LEU A 107 11.86 0.43 5.52
N PHE A 108 13.17 0.62 5.63
CA PHE A 108 13.80 1.61 6.48
C PHE A 108 14.89 2.39 5.73
N ALA A 109 15.25 3.57 6.25
CA ALA A 109 16.47 4.25 5.84
C ALA A 109 17.69 3.39 6.19
N MET A 110 18.80 3.56 5.46
CA MET A 110 19.99 2.70 5.61
C MET A 110 20.54 2.65 7.03
N ASP A 111 20.57 3.79 7.71
CA ASP A 111 21.28 3.98 8.98
C ASP A 111 20.34 4.27 10.15
N SER A 112 19.04 4.00 10.01
CA SER A 112 18.07 4.25 11.08
C SER A 112 16.83 3.34 10.95
N ASP A 113 16.03 3.29 12.02
CA ASP A 113 14.75 2.61 12.05
C ASP A 113 13.57 3.51 11.58
N GLN A 114 13.91 4.62 10.93
CA GLN A 114 12.91 5.50 10.34
C GLN A 114 12.55 5.05 8.93
N PRO A 115 11.34 5.37 8.46
CA PRO A 115 10.98 5.17 7.06
C PRO A 115 11.99 5.83 6.12
N PRO A 116 12.29 5.24 4.95
CA PRO A 116 13.33 5.75 4.05
C PRO A 116 12.96 7.08 3.38
N VAL A 117 11.67 7.41 3.36
CA VAL A 117 11.15 8.68 2.82
C VAL A 117 10.06 9.23 3.74
N PRO A 118 9.94 10.58 3.83
CA PRO A 118 8.85 11.21 4.57
C PRO A 118 7.48 10.74 4.05
N GLY A 119 6.52 10.57 4.95
CA GLY A 119 5.15 10.22 4.61
C GLY A 119 4.90 8.73 4.36
N LEU A 120 5.92 7.91 4.16
CA LEU A 120 5.76 6.45 4.17
C LEU A 120 5.38 6.01 5.58
N LYS A 121 4.31 5.21 5.70
CA LYS A 121 3.70 4.88 7.00
C LYS A 121 3.78 3.38 7.28
N SER A 122 3.59 3.05 8.55
CA SER A 122 3.33 1.71 9.02
C SER A 122 3.00 1.74 10.52
N PRO A 123 1.79 1.42 10.91
CA PRO A 123 0.57 1.09 10.12
C PRO A 123 -0.24 2.33 9.71
N ALA A 124 -1.32 2.10 8.94
CA ALA A 124 -2.47 3.01 8.90
C ALA A 124 -3.58 2.49 9.82
N ILE A 125 -4.22 3.40 10.55
CA ILE A 125 -5.33 3.07 11.45
C ILE A 125 -6.62 3.63 10.86
N PHE A 126 -7.64 2.76 10.76
CA PHE A 126 -8.98 3.11 10.35
C PHE A 126 -9.95 2.85 11.48
N GLU A 127 -10.87 3.77 11.71
CA GLU A 127 -11.97 3.61 12.64
C GLU A 127 -13.29 3.55 11.87
N ILE A 128 -13.94 2.40 11.94
CA ILE A 128 -15.23 2.16 11.31
C ILE A 128 -16.25 1.85 12.41
N GLU A 129 -17.14 2.79 12.68
CA GLU A 129 -18.02 2.79 13.86
C GLU A 129 -17.18 2.70 15.14
N LYS A 130 -17.18 1.53 15.80
CA LYS A 130 -16.39 1.24 17.00
C LYS A 130 -15.25 0.26 16.74
N LEU A 131 -15.02 -0.10 15.48
CA LEU A 131 -14.00 -1.07 15.09
C LEU A 131 -12.71 -0.33 14.70
N LYS A 132 -11.67 -0.52 15.47
CA LYS A 132 -10.31 -0.05 15.16
C LYS A 132 -9.58 -1.10 14.32
N ILE A 133 -9.22 -0.73 13.10
CA ILE A 133 -8.58 -1.59 12.11
C ILE A 133 -7.18 -1.06 11.84
N ALA A 134 -6.16 -1.89 12.00
CA ALA A 134 -4.82 -1.58 11.57
C ALA A 134 -4.55 -2.21 10.19
N VAL A 135 -4.08 -1.41 9.24
CA VAL A 135 -3.64 -1.88 7.93
C VAL A 135 -2.12 -1.78 7.86
N LEU A 136 -1.47 -2.90 7.63
CA LEU A 136 -0.02 -3.02 7.47
C LEU A 136 0.32 -3.26 6.01
N GLY A 137 1.42 -2.67 5.53
CA GLY A 137 2.01 -2.97 4.24
C GLY A 137 3.36 -3.68 4.44
N ILE A 138 3.61 -4.72 3.68
CA ILE A 138 4.91 -5.42 3.60
C ILE A 138 5.31 -5.50 2.13
N THR A 139 6.52 -5.04 1.83
CA THR A 139 7.15 -5.21 0.51
C THR A 139 8.05 -6.45 0.48
N VAL A 140 8.51 -6.84 -0.71
CA VAL A 140 9.50 -7.93 -0.90
C VAL A 140 10.65 -7.78 0.09
N ASP A 141 11.01 -8.85 0.79
CA ASP A 141 12.00 -8.80 1.87
C ASP A 141 13.43 -9.22 1.45
N ASP A 142 13.85 -8.80 0.26
CA ASP A 142 15.21 -8.97 -0.25
C ASP A 142 16.12 -7.78 0.14
N ASN A 143 16.71 -7.85 1.33
CA ASN A 143 17.60 -6.80 1.83
C ASN A 143 18.83 -6.56 0.92
N SER A 144 19.31 -7.57 0.21
CA SER A 144 20.47 -7.44 -0.69
C SER A 144 20.14 -6.59 -1.91
N ALA A 145 18.96 -6.76 -2.48
CA ALA A 145 18.46 -5.94 -3.55
C ALA A 145 18.20 -4.51 -3.05
N TYR A 146 17.49 -4.34 -1.94
CA TYR A 146 17.14 -3.03 -1.40
C TYR A 146 18.34 -2.15 -1.06
N LYS A 147 19.41 -2.70 -0.52
CA LYS A 147 20.66 -1.95 -0.23
C LYS A 147 21.23 -1.26 -1.46
N ARG A 148 21.10 -1.83 -2.66
CA ARG A 148 21.58 -1.22 -3.92
C ARG A 148 20.81 0.06 -4.28
N PHE A 149 19.61 0.21 -3.77
CA PHE A 149 18.74 1.36 -4.01
C PHE A 149 18.69 2.35 -2.82
N GLY A 150 19.53 2.13 -1.81
CA GLY A 150 19.63 3.03 -0.66
C GLY A 150 18.59 2.77 0.44
N TYR A 151 18.04 1.55 0.50
CA TYR A 151 17.09 1.12 1.53
C TYR A 151 17.71 0.02 2.41
N ARG A 152 17.22 -0.08 3.65
CA ARG A 152 17.37 -1.26 4.48
C ARG A 152 16.01 -1.94 4.56
N CYS A 153 15.96 -3.21 4.22
CA CYS A 153 14.75 -4.02 4.29
C CYS A 153 14.93 -5.14 5.30
N GLU A 154 13.93 -5.37 6.13
CA GLU A 154 13.91 -6.46 7.09
C GLU A 154 12.98 -7.58 6.62
N TYR A 155 13.25 -8.82 7.09
CA TYR A 155 12.35 -9.93 6.84
C TYR A 155 10.96 -9.66 7.43
N ALA A 156 9.93 -9.99 6.66
CA ALA A 156 8.54 -9.71 7.03
C ALA A 156 8.14 -10.40 8.36
N ALA A 157 8.53 -11.65 8.56
CA ALA A 157 8.11 -12.43 9.71
C ALA A 157 8.58 -11.86 11.07
N PRO A 158 9.84 -11.44 11.27
CA PRO A 158 10.25 -10.75 12.49
C PRO A 158 9.51 -9.44 12.72
N VAL A 159 9.36 -8.61 11.68
CA VAL A 159 8.66 -7.32 11.76
C VAL A 159 7.20 -7.51 12.19
N LEU A 160 6.49 -8.44 11.57
CA LEU A 160 5.09 -8.72 11.90
C LEU A 160 4.93 -9.31 13.30
N ARG A 161 5.88 -10.17 13.73
CA ARG A 161 5.86 -10.77 15.07
C ARG A 161 5.98 -9.72 16.18
N ASP A 162 6.67 -8.62 15.91
CA ASP A 162 6.79 -7.50 16.84
C ASP A 162 5.59 -6.53 16.74
N LEU A 163 5.19 -6.15 15.53
CA LEU A 163 4.14 -5.15 15.33
C LEU A 163 2.73 -5.63 15.71
N ILE A 164 2.36 -6.87 15.38
CA ILE A 164 0.99 -7.36 15.59
C ILE A 164 0.59 -7.32 17.07
N PRO A 165 1.40 -7.81 18.03
CA PRO A 165 1.06 -7.72 19.45
C PRO A 165 0.93 -6.28 19.94
N ARG A 166 1.80 -5.36 19.49
CA ARG A 166 1.71 -3.94 19.85
C ARG A 166 0.41 -3.32 19.38
N LEU A 167 0.02 -3.54 18.12
CA LEU A 167 -1.24 -3.03 17.58
C LEU A 167 -2.46 -3.57 18.31
N ARG A 168 -2.41 -4.85 18.71
CA ARG A 168 -3.46 -5.45 19.54
C ARG A 168 -3.53 -4.78 20.91
N ALA A 169 -2.39 -4.53 21.55
CA ALA A 169 -2.32 -3.81 22.84
C ALA A 169 -2.83 -2.37 22.73
N GLU A 170 -2.62 -1.72 21.57
CA GLU A 170 -3.13 -0.38 21.26
C GLU A 170 -4.62 -0.38 20.87
N GLY A 171 -5.28 -1.53 20.93
CA GLY A 171 -6.72 -1.68 20.73
C GLY A 171 -7.16 -2.00 19.31
N ALA A 172 -6.25 -2.39 18.39
CA ALA A 172 -6.64 -2.86 17.08
C ALA A 172 -7.44 -4.18 17.19
N GLN A 173 -8.70 -4.13 16.80
CA GLN A 173 -9.60 -5.27 16.84
C GLN A 173 -9.50 -6.14 15.58
N ALA A 174 -9.14 -5.52 14.46
CA ALA A 174 -8.78 -6.20 13.21
C ALA A 174 -7.42 -5.74 12.69
N ILE A 175 -6.70 -6.64 12.04
CA ILE A 175 -5.44 -6.32 11.37
C ILE A 175 -5.53 -6.87 9.94
N ILE A 176 -5.30 -5.99 8.97
CA ILE A 176 -5.24 -6.33 7.54
C ILE A 176 -3.79 -6.21 7.10
N LEU A 177 -3.26 -7.24 6.46
CA LEU A 177 -1.93 -7.23 5.89
C LEU A 177 -2.01 -7.14 4.37
N LEU A 178 -1.48 -6.06 3.82
CA LEU A 178 -1.19 -5.92 2.39
C LEU A 178 0.20 -6.50 2.15
N SER A 179 0.25 -7.69 1.59
CA SER A 179 1.50 -8.43 1.40
C SER A 179 1.94 -8.40 -0.05
N HIS A 180 3.13 -7.85 -0.27
CA HIS A 180 3.82 -7.89 -1.57
C HIS A 180 5.11 -8.72 -1.49
N LEU A 181 5.04 -9.91 -0.88
CA LEU A 181 6.18 -10.80 -0.71
C LEU A 181 6.44 -11.73 -1.90
N GLY A 182 5.45 -11.92 -2.76
CA GLY A 182 5.49 -12.96 -3.79
C GLY A 182 5.23 -14.36 -3.22
N PHE A 183 5.40 -15.35 -4.07
CA PHE A 183 5.40 -16.77 -3.70
C PHE A 183 6.84 -17.27 -3.74
N GLY A 184 7.38 -17.62 -2.58
CA GLY A 184 8.69 -18.26 -2.44
C GLY A 184 8.57 -19.76 -2.18
#